data_8f04b7e99b7be91b2e94fca415df6b27
#
_entry.id   8f04b7e99b7be91b2e94fca415df6b27
#
_cell.length_a   1.000
_cell.length_b   1.000
_cell.length_c   1.000
_cell.angle_alpha   90.00
_cell.angle_beta   90.00
_cell.angle_gamma   90.00
#
_symmetry.space_group_name_H-M   'P 1'
#
loop_
_entity.id
_entity.type
_entity.pdbx_description
1 polymer ?
#
loop_
_entity_poly.entity_id
_entity_poly.type
_entity_poly.pdbx_seq_one_letter_code
_entity_poly.pdbx_strand_id
1 'polypeptide(L)'
;MVCALLIGCATGLHQERPLPGQSAVISGVVIRNELPYPVMDVMIEVPATGGFAGCGNILPSSECRNTFQDRDYRLNALLIRWAEHGQPHQTDPFNLELPPSASPGDAFHVEVVIFAPGQAGARLVDAKAESVRSR
;
A
#
# COMPACT_ATOMS: atom_id res chain seq x y z
N MET A 1 -20.90 -2.70 50.26
CA MET A 1 -19.61 -2.36 49.65
C MET A 1 -19.58 -3.00 48.28
N VAL A 2 -19.98 -2.28 47.27
CA VAL A 2 -19.99 -2.81 45.91
C VAL A 2 -18.84 -2.13 45.16
N CYS A 3 -17.79 -2.90 44.91
CA CYS A 3 -16.75 -2.49 43.98
C CYS A 3 -17.31 -2.56 42.55
N ALA A 4 -17.68 -1.44 42.04
CA ALA A 4 -17.97 -1.33 40.62
C ALA A 4 -16.65 -1.40 39.85
N LEU A 5 -16.34 -2.58 39.36
CA LEU A 5 -15.33 -2.75 38.34
C LEU A 5 -15.86 -2.10 37.05
N LEU A 6 -15.46 -0.87 36.83
CA LEU A 6 -15.55 -0.26 35.54
C LEU A 6 -14.56 -0.98 34.63
N ILE A 7 -15.00 -2.06 34.01
CA ILE A 7 -14.33 -2.60 32.84
C ILE A 7 -14.56 -1.56 31.76
N GLY A 8 -13.64 -0.66 31.63
CA GLY A 8 -13.53 0.18 30.47
C GLY A 8 -13.32 -0.72 29.27
N CYS A 9 -14.37 -1.03 28.55
CA CYS A 9 -14.23 -1.53 27.19
C CYS A 9 -13.56 -0.43 26.40
N ALA A 10 -12.24 -0.50 26.33
CA ALA A 10 -11.52 0.23 25.34
C ALA A 10 -11.92 -0.36 23.98
N THR A 11 -13.01 0.14 23.42
CA THR A 11 -13.28 0.02 22.01
C THR A 11 -12.26 0.88 21.30
N GLY A 12 -10.98 0.55 21.49
CA GLY A 12 -9.94 1.12 20.70
C GLY A 12 -10.22 0.72 19.28
N LEU A 13 -10.30 1.71 18.41
CA LEU A 13 -10.09 1.49 17.01
C LEU A 13 -8.92 0.52 16.91
N HIS A 14 -9.22 -0.72 16.53
CA HIS A 14 -8.19 -1.69 16.23
C HIS A 14 -7.50 -1.23 14.97
N GLN A 15 -6.56 -0.34 15.11
CA GLN A 15 -5.46 -0.35 14.18
C GLN A 15 -4.75 -1.66 14.46
N GLU A 16 -4.99 -2.63 13.60
CA GLU A 16 -4.25 -3.87 13.65
C GLU A 16 -2.79 -3.51 13.42
N ARG A 17 -2.08 -3.36 14.53
CA ARG A 17 -0.63 -3.23 14.45
C ARG A 17 -0.11 -4.56 13.93
N PRO A 18 0.79 -4.56 12.93
CA PRO A 18 1.46 -5.79 12.53
C PRO A 18 1.99 -6.48 13.76
N LEU A 19 1.75 -7.78 13.87
CA LEU A 19 2.30 -8.56 14.99
C LEU A 19 3.83 -8.38 15.00
N PRO A 20 4.46 -8.27 16.19
CA PRO A 20 5.91 -8.19 16.26
C PRO A 20 6.57 -9.30 15.46
N GLY A 21 7.43 -8.95 14.50
CA GLY A 21 8.11 -9.89 13.62
C GLY A 21 7.41 -10.18 12.30
N GLN A 22 6.19 -9.68 12.05
CA GLN A 22 5.60 -9.73 10.71
C GLN A 22 6.23 -8.66 9.82
N SER A 23 6.87 -9.11 8.77
CA SER A 23 7.42 -8.25 7.73
C SER A 23 7.26 -8.91 6.38
N ALA A 24 7.28 -8.11 5.34
CA ALA A 24 7.34 -8.55 3.97
C ALA A 24 8.60 -8.02 3.32
N VAL A 25 9.17 -8.78 2.40
CA VAL A 25 10.26 -8.29 1.54
C VAL A 25 9.63 -7.66 0.32
N ILE A 26 9.90 -6.39 0.09
CA ILE A 26 9.37 -5.62 -1.05
C ILE A 26 10.49 -5.36 -2.04
N SER A 27 10.28 -5.76 -3.28
CA SER A 27 11.25 -5.61 -4.37
C SER A 27 10.78 -4.64 -5.47
N GLY A 28 9.61 -4.07 -5.34
CA GLY A 28 9.11 -3.13 -6.33
C GLY A 28 7.70 -2.65 -6.06
N VAL A 29 7.29 -1.70 -6.88
CA VAL A 29 5.96 -1.10 -6.87
C VAL A 29 5.43 -1.08 -8.29
N VAL A 30 4.17 -1.44 -8.45
CA VAL A 30 3.42 -1.31 -9.70
C VAL A 30 2.24 -0.40 -9.43
N ILE A 31 2.11 0.66 -10.18
CA ILE A 31 0.99 1.60 -10.04
C ILE A 31 0.22 1.63 -11.35
N ARG A 32 -1.07 1.29 -11.28
CA ARG A 32 -1.97 1.29 -12.43
C ARG A 32 -2.93 2.45 -12.36
N ASN A 33 -3.05 3.16 -13.46
CA ASN A 33 -4.07 4.17 -13.66
C ASN A 33 -5.20 3.56 -14.50
N GLU A 34 -6.32 3.24 -13.89
CA GLU A 34 -7.51 2.72 -14.58
C GLU A 34 -8.48 3.84 -15.00
N LEU A 35 -8.12 5.10 -14.75
CA LEU A 35 -8.94 6.24 -15.15
C LEU A 35 -8.77 6.56 -16.64
N PRO A 36 -9.77 7.19 -17.27
CA PRO A 36 -9.70 7.58 -18.68
C PRO A 36 -8.90 8.86 -18.93
N TYR A 37 -8.21 9.38 -17.91
CA TYR A 37 -7.37 10.58 -17.99
C TYR A 37 -6.06 10.34 -17.21
N PRO A 38 -5.00 11.13 -17.45
CA PRO A 38 -3.75 10.95 -16.74
C PRO A 38 -3.87 11.34 -15.27
N VAL A 39 -3.12 10.66 -14.44
CA VAL A 39 -2.88 11.04 -13.04
C VAL A 39 -1.45 11.55 -12.92
N MET A 40 -1.26 12.52 -12.02
CA MET A 40 0.00 13.24 -11.86
C MET A 40 0.56 13.02 -10.45
N ASP A 41 1.88 13.13 -10.32
CA ASP A 41 2.58 13.13 -9.04
C ASP A 41 2.22 11.96 -8.12
N VAL A 42 2.08 10.78 -8.69
CA VAL A 42 1.68 9.59 -7.95
C VAL A 42 2.81 9.14 -7.03
N MET A 43 2.49 9.02 -5.75
CA MET A 43 3.45 8.67 -4.71
C MET A 43 2.80 7.79 -3.63
N ILE A 44 3.56 6.80 -3.16
CA ILE A 44 3.24 6.03 -1.98
C ILE A 44 4.16 6.51 -0.86
N GLU A 45 3.60 6.75 0.31
CA GLU A 45 4.37 7.14 1.49
C GLU A 45 4.09 6.18 2.64
N VAL A 46 5.13 5.92 3.44
CA VAL A 46 5.05 5.20 4.70
C VAL A 46 5.43 6.19 5.81
N PRO A 47 4.46 6.88 6.42
CA PRO A 47 4.75 7.97 7.37
C PRO A 47 5.63 7.56 8.54
N ALA A 48 5.46 6.34 9.05
CA ALA A 48 6.22 5.85 10.21
C ALA A 48 7.74 5.78 9.96
N THR A 49 8.16 5.58 8.71
CA THR A 49 9.57 5.43 8.34
C THR A 49 10.10 6.56 7.45
N GLY A 50 9.21 7.39 6.93
CA GLY A 50 9.54 8.39 5.92
C GLY A 50 9.87 7.80 4.55
N GLY A 51 9.66 6.50 4.37
CA GLY A 51 9.86 5.83 3.08
C GLY A 51 8.82 6.26 2.04
N PHE A 52 9.25 6.37 0.80
CA PHE A 52 8.33 6.71 -0.31
C PHE A 52 8.80 6.06 -1.61
N ALA A 53 7.85 5.86 -2.50
CA ALA A 53 8.10 5.45 -3.87
C ALA A 53 7.07 6.13 -4.76
N GLY A 54 7.47 6.51 -5.95
CA GLY A 54 6.58 7.22 -6.87
C GLY A 54 6.92 6.95 -8.32
N CYS A 55 5.96 7.28 -9.16
CA CYS A 55 6.04 7.12 -10.61
C CYS A 55 5.90 8.44 -11.36
N GLY A 56 5.66 9.54 -10.68
CA GLY A 56 5.31 10.79 -11.36
C GLY A 56 3.96 10.66 -12.08
N ASN A 57 3.97 10.90 -13.39
CA ASN A 57 2.74 10.94 -14.19
C ASN A 57 2.48 9.59 -14.86
N ILE A 58 1.23 9.14 -14.80
CA ILE A 58 0.81 7.88 -15.43
C ILE A 58 -0.34 8.18 -16.39
N LEU A 59 -0.14 7.81 -17.65
CA LEU A 59 -1.14 7.98 -18.71
C LEU A 59 -2.39 7.15 -18.46
N PRO A 60 -3.53 7.47 -19.11
CA PRO A 60 -4.75 6.69 -18.99
C PRO A 60 -4.53 5.22 -19.32
N SER A 61 -5.14 4.33 -18.55
CA SER A 61 -5.09 2.87 -18.77
C SER A 61 -3.67 2.32 -18.88
N SER A 62 -2.73 2.96 -18.21
CA SER A 62 -1.31 2.60 -18.21
C SER A 62 -0.82 2.27 -16.80
N GLU A 63 0.35 1.67 -16.74
CA GLU A 63 1.00 1.36 -15.47
C GLU A 63 2.44 1.86 -15.46
N CYS A 64 2.94 2.08 -14.26
CA CYS A 64 4.33 2.37 -13.97
C CYS A 64 4.89 1.26 -13.08
N ARG A 65 6.09 0.79 -13.38
CA ARG A 65 6.81 -0.19 -12.57
C ARG A 65 8.13 0.39 -12.09
N ASN A 66 8.37 0.30 -10.80
CA ASN A 66 9.65 0.58 -10.20
C ASN A 66 10.13 -0.66 -9.46
N THR A 67 11.26 -1.20 -9.87
CA THR A 67 11.95 -2.26 -9.15
C THR A 67 13.13 -1.67 -8.39
N PHE A 68 13.41 -2.21 -7.23
CA PHE A 68 14.52 -1.77 -6.39
C PHE A 68 15.07 -2.95 -5.61
N GLN A 69 16.19 -2.73 -4.92
CA GLN A 69 16.73 -3.75 -4.03
C GLN A 69 15.73 -4.13 -2.96
N ASP A 70 15.69 -5.42 -2.64
CA ASP A 70 14.80 -5.94 -1.62
C ASP A 70 14.89 -5.14 -0.32
N ARG A 71 13.74 -4.74 0.18
CA ARG A 71 13.61 -3.98 1.42
C ARG A 71 12.65 -4.67 2.35
N ASP A 72 12.99 -4.70 3.62
CA ASP A 72 12.07 -5.14 4.65
C ASP A 72 10.99 -4.08 4.86
N TYR A 73 9.75 -4.51 4.79
CA TYR A 73 8.59 -3.70 5.07
C TYR A 73 7.84 -4.31 6.24
N ARG A 74 7.71 -3.56 7.33
CA ARG A 74 7.08 -4.04 8.57
C ARG A 74 5.57 -3.87 8.58
N LEU A 75 4.93 -3.82 7.43
CA LEU A 75 3.49 -3.66 7.27
C LEU A 75 2.93 -2.40 7.98
N ASN A 76 3.75 -1.36 8.11
CA ASN A 76 3.32 -0.08 8.60
C ASN A 76 2.26 0.52 7.67
N ALA A 77 1.39 1.34 8.23
CA ALA A 77 0.40 2.04 7.44
C ALA A 77 1.07 2.88 6.34
N LEU A 78 0.49 2.84 5.18
CA LEU A 78 0.90 3.65 4.03
C LEU A 78 -0.27 4.48 3.51
N LEU A 79 0.03 5.51 2.76
CA LEU A 79 -0.95 6.31 2.05
C LEU A 79 -0.50 6.52 0.60
N ILE A 80 -1.46 6.80 -0.25
CA ILE A 80 -1.24 7.07 -1.67
C ILE A 80 -1.66 8.51 -1.94
N ARG A 81 -0.80 9.24 -2.63
CA ARG A 81 -1.06 10.63 -3.08
C ARG A 81 -0.99 10.69 -4.59
N TRP A 82 -1.86 11.49 -5.19
CA TRP A 82 -1.82 11.79 -6.61
C TRP A 82 -2.63 13.05 -6.89
N ALA A 83 -2.57 13.54 -8.10
CA ALA A 83 -3.41 14.64 -8.58
C ALA A 83 -4.22 14.22 -9.79
N GLU A 84 -5.46 14.67 -9.85
CA GLU A 84 -6.38 14.53 -10.98
C GLU A 84 -6.83 15.92 -11.41
N HIS A 85 -6.63 16.27 -12.68
CA HIS A 85 -7.01 17.60 -13.18
C HIS A 85 -6.51 18.76 -12.31
N GLY A 86 -5.28 18.63 -11.79
CA GLY A 86 -4.70 19.63 -10.91
C GLY A 86 -5.21 19.62 -9.47
N GLN A 87 -6.11 18.71 -9.11
CA GLN A 87 -6.62 18.57 -7.76
C GLN A 87 -5.89 17.46 -7.01
N PRO A 88 -5.33 17.75 -5.82
CA PRO A 88 -4.66 16.74 -5.03
C PRO A 88 -5.67 15.78 -4.37
N HIS A 89 -5.31 14.50 -4.38
CA HIS A 89 -6.03 13.43 -3.71
C HIS A 89 -5.08 12.65 -2.82
N GLN A 90 -5.62 12.09 -1.75
CA GLN A 90 -4.86 11.27 -0.82
C GLN A 90 -5.78 10.26 -0.17
N THR A 91 -5.32 9.02 -0.04
CA THR A 91 -6.04 8.04 0.77
C THR A 91 -5.82 8.32 2.25
N ASP A 92 -6.72 7.83 3.09
CA ASP A 92 -6.41 7.66 4.50
C ASP A 92 -5.28 6.61 4.64
N PRO A 93 -4.45 6.70 5.70
CA PRO A 93 -3.46 5.65 5.94
C PRO A 93 -4.13 4.30 6.14
N PHE A 94 -3.58 3.26 5.52
CA PHE A 94 -4.07 1.89 5.64
C PHE A 94 -2.91 0.90 5.65
N ASN A 95 -3.15 -0.29 6.21
CA ASN A 95 -2.15 -1.35 6.29
C ASN A 95 -2.33 -2.33 5.14
N LEU A 96 -1.21 -2.81 4.60
CA LEU A 96 -1.22 -3.94 3.68
C LEU A 96 -1.25 -5.24 4.47
N GLU A 97 -1.93 -6.25 3.91
CA GLU A 97 -2.01 -7.58 4.49
C GLU A 97 -1.13 -8.54 3.71
N LEU A 98 -0.47 -9.44 4.43
CA LEU A 98 0.22 -10.55 3.79
C LEU A 98 -0.81 -11.50 3.16
N PRO A 99 -0.60 -11.93 1.89
CA PRO A 99 -1.44 -12.96 1.31
C PRO A 99 -1.42 -14.24 2.14
N PRO A 100 -2.53 -14.98 2.26
CA PRO A 100 -2.57 -16.23 3.03
C PRO A 100 -1.56 -17.29 2.57
N SER A 101 -1.16 -17.23 1.30
CA SER A 101 -0.17 -18.12 0.70
C SER A 101 1.28 -17.70 0.92
N ALA A 102 1.51 -16.59 1.62
CA ALA A 102 2.86 -16.07 1.84
C ALA A 102 3.68 -17.00 2.71
N SER A 103 4.90 -17.26 2.27
CA SER A 103 5.92 -18.02 3.02
C SER A 103 7.04 -17.08 3.49
N PRO A 104 7.74 -17.42 4.57
CA PRO A 104 8.89 -16.62 5.01
C PRO A 104 9.91 -16.42 3.88
N GLY A 105 10.35 -15.19 3.70
CA GLY A 105 11.33 -14.84 2.66
C GLY A 105 10.77 -14.58 1.27
N ASP A 106 9.46 -14.73 1.06
CA ASP A 106 8.85 -14.38 -0.22
C ASP A 106 9.00 -12.87 -0.49
N ALA A 107 9.32 -12.53 -1.73
CA ALA A 107 9.36 -11.14 -2.18
C ALA A 107 8.01 -10.74 -2.81
N PHE A 108 7.60 -9.52 -2.54
CA PHE A 108 6.36 -8.95 -3.04
C PHE A 108 6.59 -7.65 -3.79
N HIS A 109 5.67 -7.36 -4.70
CA HIS A 109 5.46 -5.99 -5.20
C HIS A 109 4.26 -5.37 -4.49
N VAL A 110 4.31 -4.08 -4.25
CA VAL A 110 3.13 -3.32 -3.87
C VAL A 110 2.40 -2.95 -5.17
N GLU A 111 1.21 -3.47 -5.36
CA GLU A 111 0.35 -3.09 -6.48
C GLU A 111 -0.63 -2.03 -6.02
N VAL A 112 -0.53 -0.85 -6.61
CA VAL A 112 -1.45 0.27 -6.39
C VAL A 112 -2.35 0.39 -7.60
N VAL A 113 -3.64 0.60 -7.37
CA VAL A 113 -4.62 0.83 -8.42
C VAL A 113 -5.40 2.09 -8.11
N ILE A 114 -5.36 3.06 -9.02
CA ILE A 114 -6.26 4.21 -9.01
C ILE A 114 -7.43 3.82 -9.92
N PHE A 115 -8.55 3.44 -9.30
CA PHE A 115 -9.62 2.72 -9.99
C PHE A 115 -10.88 3.56 -10.24
N ALA A 116 -11.03 4.68 -9.53
CA ALA A 116 -12.16 5.60 -9.69
C ALA A 116 -11.71 7.01 -9.32
N PRO A 117 -12.43 8.06 -9.72
CA PRO A 117 -12.09 9.43 -9.35
C PRO A 117 -11.91 9.59 -7.84
N GLY A 118 -10.73 10.04 -7.42
CA GLY A 118 -10.38 10.24 -6.01
C GLY A 118 -10.22 8.96 -5.19
N GLN A 119 -10.18 7.78 -5.81
CA GLN A 119 -10.12 6.50 -5.11
C GLN A 119 -8.96 5.64 -5.58
N ALA A 120 -8.21 5.14 -4.64
CA ALA A 120 -7.09 4.23 -4.87
C ALA A 120 -7.00 3.20 -3.76
N GLY A 121 -6.38 2.08 -4.08
CA GLY A 121 -6.08 1.03 -3.13
C GLY A 121 -4.75 0.36 -3.45
N ALA A 122 -4.28 -0.49 -2.56
CA ALA A 122 -3.05 -1.24 -2.75
C ALA A 122 -3.13 -2.62 -2.11
N ARG A 123 -2.32 -3.52 -2.63
CA ARG A 123 -2.16 -4.88 -2.10
C ARG A 123 -0.74 -5.39 -2.36
N LEU A 124 -0.36 -6.41 -1.63
CA LEU A 124 0.86 -7.16 -1.91
C LEU A 124 0.58 -8.23 -2.95
N VAL A 125 1.43 -8.30 -3.96
CA VAL A 125 1.39 -9.30 -5.02
C VAL A 125 2.73 -10.02 -5.05
N ASP A 126 2.71 -11.34 -5.18
CA ASP A 126 3.92 -12.13 -5.28
C ASP A 126 4.75 -11.68 -6.48
N ALA A 127 6.00 -11.32 -6.23
CA ALA A 127 6.90 -10.81 -7.27
C ALA A 127 7.15 -11.84 -8.39
N LYS A 128 7.12 -13.14 -8.08
CA LYS A 128 7.28 -14.21 -9.07
C LYS A 128 6.07 -14.35 -9.98
N ALA A 129 4.87 -14.19 -9.43
CA ALA A 129 3.63 -14.26 -10.21
C ALA A 129 3.54 -13.11 -11.22
N GLU A 130 4.04 -11.92 -10.87
CA GLU A 130 4.11 -10.76 -11.76
C GLU A 130 5.09 -10.98 -12.93
N SER A 131 6.22 -11.64 -12.71
CA SER A 131 7.20 -11.89 -13.76
C SER A 131 6.68 -12.84 -14.84
N VAL A 132 5.72 -13.70 -14.52
CA VAL A 132 5.08 -14.61 -15.47
C VAL A 132 4.05 -13.88 -16.34
N ARG A 133 3.38 -12.85 -15.81
CA ARG A 133 2.38 -12.07 -16.55
C ARG A 133 2.99 -11.11 -17.56
N SER A 134 4.22 -10.72 -17.39
CA SER A 134 4.91 -9.75 -18.24
C SER A 134 5.70 -10.38 -19.40
N ARG A 135 5.53 -11.68 -19.63
CA ARG A 135 6.14 -12.41 -20.76
C ARG A 135 5.14 -12.68 -21.88
#